data_06bca124435926db7e4a99aceab4b96e
#
_entry.id   06bca124435926db7e4a99aceab4b96e
#
_cell.length_a   1.000
_cell.length_b   1.000
_cell.length_c   1.000
_cell.angle_alpha   90.00
_cell.angle_beta   90.00
_cell.angle_gamma   90.00
#
_symmetry.space_group_name_H-M   'P 1'
#
loop_
_entity.id
_entity.type
_entity.pdbx_description
1 polymer ?
#
loop_
_entity_poly.entity_id
_entity_poly.type
_entity_poly.pdbx_seq_one_letter_code
_entity_poly.pdbx_strand_id
1 'polypeptide(L)'
;MSKTKSILVTGGAGFIGSHLCERLIKEGNDVICLDNYFTGNKRNIEHLLAHPYFELVRHDVIQPYFAEVDQIYNLACPASPIHYQYNPIKTTKTSVMGAINMLGLAKRVGAKILQASTSEVYGDPSVHPQPESYWGNVNPIGLRSCYDEGKRCAETLFMDYHNQNEVDVKIIRIFNTYGPKMHPRDGRVVSNFIVQALKGDDITIFGDGTQTRSFQYVDDLVEGMHRMMNSRDGFVGPVNIGNPIEFTM
;
A
#
# COMPACT_ATOMS: atom_id res chain seq x y z
N MET A 1 16.49 5.53 -24.75
CA MET A 1 15.12 5.22 -24.34
C MET A 1 15.22 4.12 -23.32
N SER A 2 14.64 4.27 -22.12
CA SER A 2 14.59 3.17 -21.15
C SER A 2 13.73 2.05 -21.76
N LYS A 3 14.13 0.79 -21.54
CA LYS A 3 13.36 -0.38 -21.97
C LYS A 3 11.98 -0.34 -21.31
N THR A 4 10.90 -0.48 -22.07
CA THR A 4 9.53 -0.69 -21.55
C THR A 4 9.55 -1.88 -20.60
N LYS A 5 9.00 -1.71 -19.39
CA LYS A 5 8.89 -2.78 -18.39
C LYS A 5 7.46 -3.28 -18.33
N SER A 6 7.27 -4.57 -18.06
CA SER A 6 6.00 -5.15 -17.67
C SER A 6 5.88 -5.09 -16.14
N ILE A 7 4.84 -4.43 -15.62
CA ILE A 7 4.70 -4.10 -14.19
C ILE A 7 3.35 -4.56 -13.67
N LEU A 8 3.37 -5.40 -12.63
CA LEU A 8 2.18 -5.82 -11.92
C LEU A 8 1.91 -4.90 -10.72
N VAL A 9 0.70 -4.36 -10.62
CA VAL A 9 0.22 -3.57 -9.47
C VAL A 9 -0.95 -4.30 -8.83
N THR A 10 -0.74 -4.92 -7.66
CA THR A 10 -1.85 -5.51 -6.89
C THR A 10 -2.57 -4.41 -6.10
N GLY A 11 -3.91 -4.48 -6.03
CA GLY A 11 -4.71 -3.38 -5.48
C GLY A 11 -4.73 -2.13 -6.37
N GLY A 12 -4.50 -2.33 -7.68
CA GLY A 12 -4.34 -1.24 -8.65
C GLY A 12 -5.61 -0.42 -8.90
N ALA A 13 -6.81 -0.93 -8.60
CA ALA A 13 -8.06 -0.17 -8.66
C ALA A 13 -8.39 0.58 -7.35
N GLY A 14 -7.54 0.46 -6.34
CA GLY A 14 -7.64 1.19 -5.07
C GLY A 14 -7.21 2.65 -5.20
N PHE A 15 -7.26 3.39 -4.08
CA PHE A 15 -6.87 4.79 -3.99
C PHE A 15 -5.42 4.99 -4.49
N ILE A 16 -4.43 4.45 -3.78
CA ILE A 16 -3.01 4.64 -4.12
C ILE A 16 -2.66 3.92 -5.43
N GLY A 17 -3.14 2.68 -5.59
CA GLY A 17 -2.82 1.85 -6.75
C GLY A 17 -3.22 2.48 -8.08
N SER A 18 -4.36 3.19 -8.14
CA SER A 18 -4.81 3.85 -9.37
C SER A 18 -3.94 5.03 -9.78
N HIS A 19 -3.41 5.80 -8.83
CA HIS A 19 -2.44 6.87 -9.11
C HIS A 19 -1.10 6.28 -9.57
N LEU A 20 -0.67 5.17 -8.96
CA LEU A 20 0.54 4.49 -9.39
C LEU A 20 0.40 3.93 -10.81
N CYS A 21 -0.73 3.27 -11.15
CA CYS A 21 -1.00 2.79 -12.51
C CYS A 21 -0.92 3.92 -13.54
N GLU A 22 -1.54 5.08 -13.25
CA GLU A 22 -1.45 6.27 -14.12
C GLU A 22 0.00 6.73 -14.34
N ARG A 23 0.78 6.79 -13.26
CA ARG A 23 2.18 7.20 -13.32
C ARG A 23 3.00 6.25 -14.20
N LEU A 24 2.86 4.94 -13.99
CA LEU A 24 3.59 3.92 -14.71
C LEU A 24 3.23 3.89 -16.21
N ILE A 25 1.95 4.06 -16.55
CA ILE A 25 1.50 4.18 -17.94
C ILE A 25 2.07 5.45 -18.62
N LYS A 26 2.06 6.60 -17.92
CA LYS A 26 2.64 7.85 -18.44
C LYS A 26 4.15 7.73 -18.71
N GLU A 27 4.85 6.83 -18.03
CA GLU A 27 6.26 6.53 -18.24
C GLU A 27 6.52 5.52 -19.37
N GLY A 28 5.46 5.02 -20.03
CA GLY A 28 5.56 4.12 -21.18
C GLY A 28 5.76 2.65 -20.81
N ASN A 29 5.36 2.25 -19.61
CA ASN A 29 5.39 0.87 -19.18
C ASN A 29 4.11 0.11 -19.57
N ASP A 30 4.21 -1.22 -19.60
CA ASP A 30 3.09 -2.14 -19.71
C ASP A 30 2.60 -2.50 -18.30
N VAL A 31 1.34 -2.21 -17.97
CA VAL A 31 0.83 -2.27 -16.59
C VAL A 31 -0.32 -3.26 -16.48
N ILE A 32 -0.12 -4.27 -15.64
CA ILE A 32 -1.17 -5.21 -15.21
C ILE A 32 -1.72 -4.73 -13.86
N CYS A 33 -2.98 -4.27 -13.87
CA CYS A 33 -3.72 -3.88 -12.67
C CYS A 33 -4.50 -5.09 -12.15
N LEU A 34 -4.10 -5.64 -11.02
CA LEU A 34 -4.75 -6.79 -10.40
C LEU A 34 -5.52 -6.35 -9.16
N ASP A 35 -6.85 -6.56 -9.15
CA ASP A 35 -7.73 -6.13 -8.06
C ASP A 35 -8.96 -7.02 -7.95
N ASN A 36 -9.44 -7.29 -6.74
CA ASN A 36 -10.69 -8.03 -6.50
C ASN A 36 -11.90 -7.13 -6.25
N TYR A 37 -11.71 -5.82 -6.22
CA TYR A 37 -12.70 -4.78 -5.92
C TYR A 37 -13.32 -4.85 -4.51
N PHE A 38 -12.63 -5.39 -3.55
CA PHE A 38 -13.11 -5.38 -2.16
C PHE A 38 -13.19 -3.93 -1.60
N THR A 39 -12.13 -3.13 -1.83
CA THR A 39 -12.10 -1.69 -1.51
C THR A 39 -11.82 -0.83 -2.75
N GLY A 40 -11.29 -1.43 -3.81
CA GLY A 40 -11.04 -0.80 -5.09
C GLY A 40 -12.33 -0.48 -5.85
N ASN A 41 -12.24 0.48 -6.78
CA ASN A 41 -13.36 0.88 -7.61
C ASN A 41 -12.92 1.03 -9.07
N LYS A 42 -13.66 0.41 -9.99
CA LYS A 42 -13.40 0.50 -11.42
C LYS A 42 -13.32 1.95 -11.94
N ARG A 43 -14.11 2.87 -11.35
CA ARG A 43 -14.08 4.30 -11.69
C ARG A 43 -12.69 4.93 -11.52
N ASN A 44 -11.88 4.43 -10.57
CA ASN A 44 -10.54 4.97 -10.33
C ASN A 44 -9.59 4.77 -11.51
N ILE A 45 -9.84 3.75 -12.33
CA ILE A 45 -8.99 3.31 -13.46
C ILE A 45 -9.73 3.31 -14.81
N GLU A 46 -10.98 3.80 -14.86
CA GLU A 46 -11.84 3.73 -16.04
C GLU A 46 -11.19 4.40 -17.27
N HIS A 47 -10.51 5.53 -17.06
CA HIS A 47 -9.77 6.25 -18.10
C HIS A 47 -8.55 5.52 -18.65
N LEU A 48 -8.06 4.47 -17.97
CA LEU A 48 -6.94 3.64 -18.42
C LEU A 48 -7.39 2.42 -19.22
N LEU A 49 -8.66 2.01 -19.12
CA LEU A 49 -9.15 0.75 -19.70
C LEU A 49 -9.01 0.66 -21.23
N ALA A 50 -8.98 1.80 -21.94
CA ALA A 50 -8.78 1.85 -23.37
C ALA A 50 -7.29 1.98 -23.78
N HIS A 51 -6.38 2.09 -22.81
CA HIS A 51 -4.96 2.25 -23.09
C HIS A 51 -4.33 0.91 -23.52
N PRO A 52 -3.59 0.85 -24.65
CA PRO A 52 -3.10 -0.41 -25.22
C PRO A 52 -2.10 -1.16 -24.32
N TYR A 53 -1.45 -0.46 -23.39
CA TYR A 53 -0.49 -1.02 -22.43
C TYR A 53 -1.06 -1.12 -21.01
N PHE A 54 -2.38 -1.16 -20.86
CA PHE A 54 -3.04 -1.34 -19.56
C PHE A 54 -3.96 -2.56 -19.60
N GLU A 55 -3.67 -3.53 -18.76
CA GLU A 55 -4.51 -4.72 -18.56
C GLU A 55 -5.15 -4.71 -17.17
N LEU A 56 -6.46 -4.93 -17.12
CA LEU A 56 -7.20 -5.07 -15.88
C LEU A 56 -7.54 -6.54 -15.63
N VAL A 57 -7.03 -7.09 -14.54
CA VAL A 57 -7.29 -8.47 -14.11
C VAL A 57 -8.08 -8.48 -12.80
N ARG A 58 -9.30 -9.02 -12.84
CA ARG A 58 -10.08 -9.24 -11.63
C ARG A 58 -9.62 -10.53 -10.93
N HIS A 59 -8.82 -10.38 -9.87
CA HIS A 59 -8.23 -11.51 -9.17
C HIS A 59 -8.02 -11.19 -7.68
N ASP A 60 -8.03 -12.22 -6.83
CA ASP A 60 -7.76 -12.11 -5.41
C ASP A 60 -6.36 -12.64 -5.09
N VAL A 61 -5.50 -11.79 -4.52
CA VAL A 61 -4.09 -12.12 -4.23
C VAL A 61 -3.88 -13.29 -3.27
N ILE A 62 -4.93 -13.73 -2.55
CA ILE A 62 -4.84 -14.95 -1.74
C ILE A 62 -4.76 -16.22 -2.59
N GLN A 63 -5.08 -16.12 -3.88
CA GLN A 63 -4.89 -17.19 -4.85
C GLN A 63 -3.63 -16.94 -5.67
N PRO A 64 -2.90 -17.99 -6.08
CA PRO A 64 -1.75 -17.83 -6.96
C PRO A 64 -2.13 -17.13 -8.28
N TYR A 65 -1.25 -16.25 -8.74
CA TYR A 65 -1.35 -15.59 -10.02
C TYR A 65 -0.03 -15.78 -10.79
N PHE A 66 -0.13 -15.96 -12.09
CA PHE A 66 1.02 -16.21 -12.96
C PHE A 66 1.03 -15.19 -14.09
N ALA A 67 2.14 -14.47 -14.23
CA ALA A 67 2.42 -13.53 -15.31
C ALA A 67 3.94 -13.42 -15.49
N GLU A 68 4.37 -12.94 -16.64
CA GLU A 68 5.76 -12.59 -16.91
C GLU A 68 5.90 -11.08 -16.73
N VAL A 69 6.60 -10.65 -15.68
CA VAL A 69 6.73 -9.22 -15.32
C VAL A 69 8.14 -8.91 -14.82
N ASP A 70 8.56 -7.67 -15.00
CA ASP A 70 9.86 -7.16 -14.54
C ASP A 70 9.77 -6.60 -13.10
N GLN A 71 8.62 -6.05 -12.74
CA GLN A 71 8.41 -5.41 -11.41
C GLN A 71 7.02 -5.73 -10.86
N ILE A 72 6.94 -5.82 -9.52
CA ILE A 72 5.68 -6.04 -8.79
C ILE A 72 5.54 -4.98 -7.69
N TYR A 73 4.45 -4.22 -7.69
CA TYR A 73 4.05 -3.37 -6.58
C TYR A 73 2.94 -4.09 -5.79
N ASN A 74 3.26 -4.60 -4.61
CA ASN A 74 2.32 -5.33 -3.78
C ASN A 74 1.58 -4.39 -2.81
N LEU A 75 0.43 -3.83 -3.27
CA LEU A 75 -0.38 -2.88 -2.53
C LEU A 75 -1.69 -3.47 -1.99
N ALA A 76 -2.12 -4.64 -2.49
CA ALA A 76 -3.42 -5.22 -2.15
C ALA A 76 -3.55 -5.51 -0.65
N CYS A 77 -4.33 -4.69 0.05
CA CYS A 77 -4.78 -4.93 1.43
C CYS A 77 -5.89 -3.92 1.77
N PRO A 78 -6.95 -4.32 2.51
CA PRO A 78 -7.83 -3.35 3.15
C PRO A 78 -7.03 -2.51 4.14
N ALA A 79 -7.01 -1.18 3.99
CA ALA A 79 -6.10 -0.31 4.73
C ALA A 79 -6.79 0.70 5.65
N SER A 80 -8.11 0.72 5.70
CA SER A 80 -8.85 1.55 6.66
C SER A 80 -9.56 0.72 7.72
N PRO A 81 -9.73 1.24 8.96
CA PRO A 81 -10.34 0.51 10.08
C PRO A 81 -11.70 -0.12 9.73
N ILE A 82 -12.55 0.63 9.06
CA ILE A 82 -13.88 0.16 8.64
C ILE A 82 -13.79 -1.09 7.75
N HIS A 83 -12.82 -1.13 6.84
CA HIS A 83 -12.69 -2.22 5.89
C HIS A 83 -11.93 -3.42 6.46
N TYR A 84 -10.79 -3.22 7.16
CA TYR A 84 -10.01 -4.35 7.66
C TYR A 84 -10.68 -5.04 8.85
N GLN A 85 -11.51 -4.32 9.64
CA GLN A 85 -12.29 -4.89 10.75
C GLN A 85 -13.57 -5.56 10.28
N TYR A 86 -14.09 -5.22 9.10
CA TYR A 86 -15.28 -5.88 8.53
C TYR A 86 -15.05 -7.38 8.29
N ASN A 87 -13.87 -7.74 7.80
CA ASN A 87 -13.48 -9.15 7.63
C ASN A 87 -12.00 -9.34 8.02
N PRO A 88 -11.70 -9.45 9.33
CA PRO A 88 -10.34 -9.51 9.83
C PRO A 88 -9.56 -10.73 9.33
N ILE A 89 -10.21 -11.89 9.22
CA ILE A 89 -9.58 -13.10 8.69
C ILE A 89 -9.15 -12.89 7.24
N LYS A 90 -10.00 -12.27 6.43
CA LYS A 90 -9.67 -11.95 5.03
C LYS A 90 -8.52 -10.95 4.95
N THR A 91 -8.49 -9.96 5.83
CA THR A 91 -7.40 -8.97 5.90
C THR A 91 -6.06 -9.64 6.20
N THR A 92 -6.00 -10.49 7.21
CA THR A 92 -4.79 -11.27 7.54
C THR A 92 -4.37 -12.14 6.36
N LYS A 93 -5.30 -12.90 5.77
CA LYS A 93 -5.01 -13.73 4.58
C LYS A 93 -4.47 -12.89 3.41
N THR A 94 -5.05 -11.72 3.15
CA THR A 94 -4.60 -10.84 2.06
C THR A 94 -3.16 -10.36 2.29
N SER A 95 -2.82 -9.97 3.52
CA SER A 95 -1.45 -9.54 3.86
C SER A 95 -0.45 -10.69 3.78
N VAL A 96 -0.76 -11.85 4.34
CA VAL A 96 0.19 -12.96 4.48
C VAL A 96 0.23 -13.83 3.22
N MET A 97 -0.90 -14.40 2.79
CA MET A 97 -0.95 -15.25 1.58
C MET A 97 -0.68 -14.44 0.32
N GLY A 98 -1.19 -13.19 0.26
CA GLY A 98 -0.89 -12.29 -0.84
C GLY A 98 0.61 -12.01 -0.97
N ALA A 99 1.30 -11.76 0.15
CA ALA A 99 2.76 -11.61 0.15
C ALA A 99 3.46 -12.89 -0.33
N ILE A 100 3.09 -14.07 0.19
CA ILE A 100 3.66 -15.37 -0.24
C ILE A 100 3.48 -15.59 -1.75
N ASN A 101 2.27 -15.36 -2.28
CA ASN A 101 1.97 -15.56 -3.70
C ASN A 101 2.75 -14.59 -4.59
N MET A 102 2.84 -13.31 -4.22
CA MET A 102 3.58 -12.31 -5.00
C MET A 102 5.09 -12.49 -4.91
N LEU A 103 5.62 -12.91 -3.76
CA LEU A 103 7.04 -13.28 -3.60
C LEU A 103 7.37 -14.55 -4.39
N GLY A 104 6.47 -15.54 -4.39
CA GLY A 104 6.61 -16.74 -5.22
C GLY A 104 6.63 -16.42 -6.71
N LEU A 105 5.77 -15.49 -7.17
CA LEU A 105 5.79 -14.98 -8.54
C LEU A 105 7.11 -14.26 -8.82
N ALA A 106 7.52 -13.30 -7.96
CA ALA A 106 8.76 -12.56 -8.12
C ALA A 106 9.98 -13.48 -8.23
N LYS A 107 10.08 -14.49 -7.35
CA LYS A 107 11.13 -15.51 -7.39
C LYS A 107 11.14 -16.29 -8.73
N ARG A 108 9.95 -16.68 -9.21
CA ARG A 108 9.81 -17.46 -10.44
C ARG A 108 10.31 -16.72 -11.67
N VAL A 109 9.98 -15.43 -11.79
CA VAL A 109 10.28 -14.63 -13.00
C VAL A 109 11.50 -13.71 -12.85
N GLY A 110 12.14 -13.68 -11.68
CA GLY A 110 13.25 -12.77 -11.40
C GLY A 110 12.84 -11.30 -11.29
N ALA A 111 11.58 -11.02 -10.94
CA ALA A 111 11.07 -9.67 -10.83
C ALA A 111 11.50 -9.00 -9.52
N LYS A 112 11.76 -7.68 -9.59
CA LYS A 112 11.88 -6.83 -8.40
C LYS A 112 10.50 -6.60 -7.79
N ILE A 113 10.38 -6.71 -6.45
CA ILE A 113 9.08 -6.56 -5.78
C ILE A 113 9.14 -5.54 -4.65
N LEU A 114 8.14 -4.62 -4.60
CA LEU A 114 7.97 -3.64 -3.54
C LEU A 114 6.75 -3.98 -2.68
N GLN A 115 6.96 -4.05 -1.36
CA GLN A 115 5.92 -4.19 -0.34
C GLN A 115 5.45 -2.81 0.14
N ALA A 116 4.18 -2.53 -0.06
CA ALA A 116 3.51 -1.44 0.63
C ALA A 116 3.17 -1.87 2.07
N SER A 117 4.10 -1.62 2.99
CA SER A 117 3.88 -1.73 4.43
C SER A 117 3.27 -0.42 4.97
N THR A 118 3.28 -0.22 6.27
CA THR A 118 2.54 0.86 6.93
C THR A 118 3.25 1.32 8.20
N SER A 119 3.01 2.56 8.63
CA SER A 119 3.40 3.04 9.96
C SER A 119 2.75 2.27 11.11
N GLU A 120 1.65 1.55 10.84
CA GLU A 120 0.94 0.75 11.84
C GLU A 120 1.78 -0.46 12.35
N VAL A 121 2.87 -0.82 11.66
CA VAL A 121 3.84 -1.81 12.17
C VAL A 121 4.55 -1.34 13.44
N TYR A 122 4.50 -0.04 13.74
CA TYR A 122 5.00 0.55 14.97
C TYR A 122 4.02 0.44 16.14
N GLY A 123 2.74 0.18 15.88
CA GLY A 123 1.70 0.01 16.89
C GLY A 123 1.39 1.27 17.69
N ASP A 124 1.37 1.15 19.01
CA ASP A 124 1.31 2.27 19.97
C ASP A 124 2.75 2.66 20.36
N PRO A 125 3.38 3.59 19.63
CA PRO A 125 4.82 3.76 19.71
C PRO A 125 5.24 4.49 21.00
N SER A 126 6.26 3.96 21.66
CA SER A 126 6.96 4.62 22.78
C SER A 126 8.10 5.55 22.32
N VAL A 127 8.37 5.58 21.01
CA VAL A 127 9.42 6.42 20.39
C VAL A 127 8.79 7.34 19.37
N HIS A 128 9.11 8.63 19.45
CA HIS A 128 8.59 9.67 18.55
C HIS A 128 9.69 10.67 18.17
N PRO A 129 9.89 10.99 16.89
CA PRO A 129 9.34 10.31 15.71
C PRO A 129 9.90 8.88 15.58
N GLN A 130 9.18 7.99 14.88
CA GLN A 130 9.55 6.58 14.74
C GLN A 130 10.65 6.41 13.66
N PRO A 131 11.89 6.03 14.03
CA PRO A 131 12.90 5.67 13.04
C PRO A 131 12.65 4.22 12.55
N GLU A 132 13.16 3.89 11.38
CA GLU A 132 12.99 2.55 10.79
C GLU A 132 13.59 1.43 11.63
N SER A 133 14.58 1.73 12.48
CA SER A 133 15.18 0.80 13.44
C SER A 133 14.31 0.47 14.64
N TYR A 134 13.20 1.21 14.85
CA TYR A 134 12.27 0.93 15.95
C TYR A 134 11.37 -0.26 15.62
N TRP A 135 11.36 -1.28 16.47
CA TRP A 135 10.61 -2.53 16.24
C TRP A 135 9.11 -2.43 16.49
N GLY A 136 8.67 -1.36 17.13
CA GLY A 136 7.27 -1.12 17.41
C GLY A 136 6.77 -1.74 18.73
N ASN A 137 5.53 -1.41 19.06
CA ASN A 137 4.76 -1.91 20.20
C ASN A 137 3.35 -2.25 19.73
N VAL A 138 3.17 -3.43 19.13
CA VAL A 138 1.91 -3.88 18.54
C VAL A 138 1.21 -4.85 19.49
N ASN A 139 -0.10 -4.65 19.69
CA ASN A 139 -0.94 -5.61 20.39
C ASN A 139 -1.31 -6.77 19.43
N PRO A 140 -0.84 -8.01 19.65
CA PRO A 140 -1.06 -9.12 18.72
C PRO A 140 -2.49 -9.67 18.72
N ILE A 141 -3.32 -9.31 19.69
CA ILE A 141 -4.69 -9.80 19.85
C ILE A 141 -5.75 -8.68 19.91
N GLY A 142 -5.36 -7.45 19.56
CA GLY A 142 -6.27 -6.31 19.54
C GLY A 142 -7.15 -6.26 18.28
N LEU A 143 -8.09 -5.31 18.25
CA LEU A 143 -9.03 -5.12 17.14
C LEU A 143 -8.34 -4.80 15.79
N ARG A 144 -7.10 -4.29 15.82
CA ARG A 144 -6.33 -3.90 14.65
C ARG A 144 -5.31 -4.96 14.23
N SER A 145 -5.10 -6.00 15.04
CA SER A 145 -4.02 -6.99 14.85
C SER A 145 -4.06 -7.69 13.49
N CYS A 146 -5.26 -7.89 12.92
CA CYS A 146 -5.41 -8.48 11.58
C CYS A 146 -4.69 -7.66 10.49
N TYR A 147 -4.59 -6.35 10.66
CA TYR A 147 -3.87 -5.46 9.76
C TYR A 147 -2.42 -5.29 10.21
N ASP A 148 -2.20 -4.90 11.45
CA ASP A 148 -0.88 -4.54 11.98
C ASP A 148 0.07 -5.76 11.93
N GLU A 149 -0.33 -6.90 12.51
CA GLU A 149 0.47 -8.14 12.46
C GLU A 149 0.53 -8.76 11.06
N GLY A 150 -0.53 -8.62 10.27
CA GLY A 150 -0.51 -9.04 8.88
C GLY A 150 0.57 -8.33 8.06
N LYS A 151 0.75 -7.02 8.26
CA LYS A 151 1.80 -6.22 7.61
C LYS A 151 3.19 -6.52 8.17
N ARG A 152 3.32 -6.72 9.48
CA ARG A 152 4.60 -7.14 10.11
C ARG A 152 5.05 -8.50 9.57
N CYS A 153 4.14 -9.47 9.50
CA CYS A 153 4.41 -10.79 8.91
C CYS A 153 4.83 -10.67 7.44
N ALA A 154 4.19 -9.79 6.67
CA ALA A 154 4.58 -9.54 5.28
C ALA A 154 6.01 -8.99 5.16
N GLU A 155 6.42 -8.04 6.03
CA GLU A 155 7.81 -7.55 6.07
C GLU A 155 8.79 -8.70 6.36
N THR A 156 8.48 -9.58 7.34
CA THR A 156 9.30 -10.77 7.65
C THR A 156 9.45 -11.67 6.44
N LEU A 157 8.34 -12.01 5.76
CA LEU A 157 8.36 -12.84 4.56
C LEU A 157 9.22 -12.23 3.45
N PHE A 158 9.14 -10.91 3.23
CA PHE A 158 9.96 -10.22 2.24
C PHE A 158 11.46 -10.37 2.56
N MET A 159 11.84 -10.17 3.83
CA MET A 159 13.23 -10.35 4.26
C MET A 159 13.70 -11.80 4.13
N ASP A 160 12.84 -12.78 4.48
CA ASP A 160 13.18 -14.20 4.37
C ASP A 160 13.37 -14.62 2.90
N TYR A 161 12.50 -14.17 1.99
CA TYR A 161 12.69 -14.43 0.56
C TYR A 161 13.93 -13.74 -0.01
N HIS A 162 14.26 -12.55 0.46
CA HIS A 162 15.51 -11.88 0.11
C HIS A 162 16.72 -12.67 0.57
N ASN A 163 16.76 -13.02 1.85
CA ASN A 163 17.93 -13.68 2.46
C ASN A 163 18.11 -15.13 1.97
N GLN A 164 17.02 -15.86 1.79
CA GLN A 164 17.07 -17.27 1.43
C GLN A 164 17.08 -17.51 -0.09
N ASN A 165 16.41 -16.67 -0.86
CA ASN A 165 16.15 -16.89 -2.29
C ASN A 165 16.68 -15.77 -3.19
N GLU A 166 17.38 -14.77 -2.63
CA GLU A 166 17.97 -13.64 -3.36
C GLU A 166 16.94 -12.82 -4.17
N VAL A 167 15.66 -12.82 -3.76
CA VAL A 167 14.63 -11.99 -4.40
C VAL A 167 14.97 -10.51 -4.18
N ASP A 168 14.96 -9.71 -5.22
CA ASP A 168 15.17 -8.26 -5.12
C ASP A 168 13.92 -7.58 -4.56
N VAL A 169 13.91 -7.38 -3.24
CA VAL A 169 12.77 -6.82 -2.51
C VAL A 169 13.02 -5.37 -2.11
N LYS A 170 11.93 -4.62 -2.02
CA LYS A 170 11.88 -3.26 -1.47
C LYS A 170 10.75 -3.18 -0.46
N ILE A 171 10.98 -2.54 0.69
CA ILE A 171 9.97 -2.37 1.74
C ILE A 171 9.82 -0.89 2.05
N ILE A 172 8.58 -0.39 2.00
CA ILE A 172 8.23 0.96 2.43
C ILE A 172 7.19 0.91 3.54
N ARG A 173 7.28 1.81 4.52
CA ARG A 173 6.28 2.03 5.57
C ARG A 173 5.56 3.34 5.29
N ILE A 174 4.31 3.22 4.85
CA ILE A 174 3.49 4.34 4.40
C ILE A 174 2.82 4.99 5.62
N PHE A 175 2.98 6.30 5.76
CA PHE A 175 2.26 7.12 6.72
C PHE A 175 0.94 7.65 6.13
N ASN A 176 0.17 8.43 6.93
CA ASN A 176 -1.15 8.88 6.50
C ASN A 176 -1.11 9.62 5.16
N THR A 177 -1.82 9.07 4.19
CA THR A 177 -1.87 9.59 2.82
C THR A 177 -3.28 10.02 2.49
N TYR A 178 -3.42 11.16 1.81
CA TYR A 178 -4.70 11.69 1.33
C TYR A 178 -4.59 12.12 -0.14
N GLY A 179 -5.74 12.27 -0.79
CA GLY A 179 -5.80 12.76 -2.17
C GLY A 179 -7.07 12.34 -2.91
N PRO A 180 -7.17 12.68 -4.19
CA PRO A 180 -8.27 12.27 -5.05
C PRO A 180 -8.45 10.75 -5.08
N LYS A 181 -9.68 10.29 -5.37
CA LYS A 181 -10.05 8.86 -5.39
C LYS A 181 -10.03 8.15 -4.02
N MET A 182 -9.70 8.86 -2.92
CA MET A 182 -9.92 8.34 -1.58
C MET A 182 -11.42 8.13 -1.36
N HIS A 183 -11.80 6.97 -0.81
CA HIS A 183 -13.22 6.64 -0.66
C HIS A 183 -13.89 7.62 0.33
N PRO A 184 -15.07 8.23 0.00
CA PRO A 184 -15.74 9.19 0.89
C PRO A 184 -16.08 8.65 2.28
N ARG A 185 -16.27 7.33 2.39
CA ARG A 185 -16.52 6.62 3.66
C ARG A 185 -15.29 5.83 4.11
N ASP A 186 -14.10 6.37 3.89
CA ASP A 186 -12.85 5.72 4.30
C ASP A 186 -12.71 5.65 5.83
N GLY A 187 -13.31 6.60 6.54
CA GLY A 187 -13.30 6.66 8.00
C GLY A 187 -12.09 7.34 8.60
N ARG A 188 -11.08 7.72 7.79
CA ARG A 188 -9.93 8.49 8.26
C ARG A 188 -10.22 9.99 8.27
N VAL A 189 -9.46 10.72 9.08
CA VAL A 189 -9.73 12.12 9.43
C VAL A 189 -9.94 13.03 8.22
N VAL A 190 -9.03 13.02 7.24
CA VAL A 190 -9.11 13.95 6.08
C VAL A 190 -10.37 13.72 5.26
N SER A 191 -10.71 12.45 4.94
CA SER A 191 -11.94 12.13 4.20
C SER A 191 -13.19 12.47 4.99
N ASN A 192 -13.20 12.21 6.31
CA ASN A 192 -14.34 12.52 7.17
C ASN A 192 -14.58 14.03 7.23
N PHE A 193 -13.56 14.84 7.49
CA PHE A 193 -13.68 16.28 7.58
C PHE A 193 -14.18 16.91 6.27
N ILE A 194 -13.62 16.47 5.14
CA ILE A 194 -14.06 16.95 3.82
C ILE A 194 -15.52 16.60 3.56
N VAL A 195 -15.94 15.37 3.85
CA VAL A 195 -17.32 14.93 3.59
C VAL A 195 -18.30 15.65 4.53
N GLN A 196 -17.96 15.79 5.81
CA GLN A 196 -18.79 16.53 6.78
C GLN A 196 -18.94 18.00 6.35
N ALA A 197 -17.84 18.67 6.02
CA ALA A 197 -17.87 20.07 5.56
C ALA A 197 -18.71 20.25 4.30
N LEU A 198 -18.59 19.36 3.31
CA LEU A 198 -19.38 19.43 2.07
C LEU A 198 -20.88 19.18 2.27
N LYS A 199 -21.25 18.44 3.31
CA LYS A 199 -22.66 18.19 3.67
C LYS A 199 -23.26 19.25 4.58
N GLY A 200 -22.45 20.12 5.18
CA GLY A 200 -22.85 21.03 6.22
C GLY A 200 -23.08 20.34 7.58
N ASP A 201 -22.54 19.15 7.76
CA ASP A 201 -22.56 18.44 9.04
C ASP A 201 -21.47 19.00 9.98
N ASP A 202 -21.64 18.85 11.28
CA ASP A 202 -20.62 19.20 12.27
C ASP A 202 -19.37 18.35 12.09
N ILE A 203 -18.19 18.99 12.14
CA ILE A 203 -16.91 18.29 12.07
C ILE A 203 -16.65 17.61 13.41
N THR A 204 -16.55 16.27 13.39
CA THR A 204 -16.34 15.47 14.59
C THR A 204 -14.87 15.17 14.81
N ILE A 205 -14.33 15.51 15.99
CA ILE A 205 -12.97 15.20 16.43
C ILE A 205 -13.04 14.08 17.47
N PHE A 206 -12.29 13.01 17.26
CA PHE A 206 -12.16 11.94 18.25
C PHE A 206 -11.13 12.33 19.32
N GLY A 207 -11.49 12.22 20.59
CA GLY A 207 -10.66 12.66 21.71
C GLY A 207 -10.73 14.18 21.90
N ASP A 208 -9.67 14.76 22.43
CA ASP A 208 -9.55 16.18 22.73
C ASP A 208 -8.89 17.03 21.63
N GLY A 209 -8.51 16.39 20.52
CA GLY A 209 -7.86 17.06 19.38
C GLY A 209 -6.35 17.33 19.55
N THR A 210 -5.75 16.96 20.69
CA THR A 210 -4.31 17.19 20.95
C THR A 210 -3.39 16.21 20.24
N GLN A 211 -3.95 15.08 19.77
CA GLN A 211 -3.17 14.08 19.02
C GLN A 211 -2.64 14.65 17.71
N THR A 212 -1.37 14.40 17.43
CA THR A 212 -0.73 14.86 16.20
C THR A 212 -0.76 13.78 15.11
N ARG A 213 -0.83 14.24 13.87
CA ARG A 213 -0.69 13.39 12.67
C ARG A 213 0.07 14.16 11.60
N SER A 214 0.89 13.43 10.85
CA SER A 214 1.43 13.93 9.60
C SER A 214 0.59 13.43 8.43
N PHE A 215 0.46 14.25 7.39
CA PHE A 215 -0.31 13.92 6.20
C PHE A 215 0.53 14.18 4.95
N GLN A 216 0.66 13.17 4.09
CA GLN A 216 1.30 13.32 2.79
C GLN A 216 0.27 13.28 1.67
N TYR A 217 0.52 14.01 0.61
CA TYR A 217 -0.30 13.94 -0.59
C TYR A 217 0.04 12.70 -1.42
N VAL A 218 -0.95 12.14 -2.12
CA VAL A 218 -0.79 10.86 -2.83
C VAL A 218 0.29 10.88 -3.90
N ASP A 219 0.50 12.01 -4.59
CA ASP A 219 1.54 12.12 -5.63
C ASP A 219 2.95 12.03 -5.03
N ASP A 220 3.17 12.57 -3.81
CA ASP A 220 4.44 12.44 -3.10
C ASP A 220 4.71 10.99 -2.71
N LEU A 221 3.67 10.27 -2.27
CA LEU A 221 3.78 8.84 -1.99
C LEU A 221 4.13 8.06 -3.25
N VAL A 222 3.43 8.30 -4.37
CA VAL A 222 3.67 7.60 -5.64
C VAL A 222 5.08 7.86 -6.15
N GLU A 223 5.57 9.10 -6.02
CA GLU A 223 6.96 9.42 -6.34
C GLU A 223 7.94 8.68 -5.42
N GLY A 224 7.67 8.63 -4.10
CA GLY A 224 8.47 7.87 -3.14
C GLY A 224 8.51 6.38 -3.47
N MET A 225 7.39 5.78 -3.81
CA MET A 225 7.28 4.38 -4.25
C MET A 225 8.10 4.13 -5.52
N HIS A 226 7.97 5.02 -6.50
CA HIS A 226 8.72 4.93 -7.76
C HIS A 226 10.24 5.02 -7.53
N ARG A 227 10.69 5.98 -6.72
CA ARG A 227 12.11 6.10 -6.35
C ARG A 227 12.62 4.89 -5.58
N MET A 228 11.84 4.35 -4.66
CA MET A 228 12.22 3.16 -3.90
C MET A 228 12.35 1.94 -4.81
N MET A 229 11.39 1.69 -5.71
CA MET A 229 11.45 0.59 -6.68
C MET A 229 12.70 0.68 -7.57
N ASN A 230 13.09 1.89 -7.97
CA ASN A 230 14.23 2.14 -8.84
C ASN A 230 15.51 2.52 -8.07
N SER A 231 15.54 2.34 -6.74
CA SER A 231 16.75 2.54 -5.95
C SER A 231 17.83 1.48 -6.27
N ARG A 232 19.06 1.74 -5.81
CA ARG A 232 20.21 0.85 -6.04
C ARG A 232 19.88 -0.59 -5.61
N ASP A 233 20.46 -1.54 -6.31
CA ASP A 233 20.35 -2.95 -5.94
C ASP A 233 20.93 -3.18 -4.54
N GLY A 234 20.36 -4.14 -3.80
CA GLY A 234 20.73 -4.42 -2.41
C GLY A 234 20.21 -3.40 -1.37
N PHE A 235 19.61 -2.28 -1.77
CA PHE A 235 18.93 -1.39 -0.83
C PHE A 235 17.48 -1.87 -0.62
N VAL A 236 17.25 -2.61 0.45
CA VAL A 236 15.97 -3.27 0.75
C VAL A 236 14.96 -2.35 1.49
N GLY A 237 15.45 -1.51 2.39
CA GLY A 237 14.65 -0.77 3.37
C GLY A 237 14.56 -1.55 4.72
N PRO A 238 13.50 -1.38 5.53
CA PRO A 238 12.34 -0.52 5.26
C PRO A 238 12.68 0.97 5.16
N VAL A 239 11.83 1.74 4.47
CA VAL A 239 11.92 3.20 4.40
C VAL A 239 10.58 3.80 4.80
N ASN A 240 10.58 4.73 5.75
CA ASN A 240 9.40 5.52 6.09
C ASN A 240 9.09 6.52 4.97
N ILE A 241 7.86 6.50 4.45
CA ILE A 241 7.39 7.49 3.47
C ILE A 241 6.23 8.26 4.07
N GLY A 242 6.47 9.54 4.36
CA GLY A 242 5.52 10.44 5.01
C GLY A 242 5.97 11.89 4.91
N ASN A 243 5.17 12.80 5.44
CA ASN A 243 5.52 14.20 5.59
C ASN A 243 6.11 14.41 7.00
N PRO A 244 7.25 15.08 7.16
CA PRO A 244 7.82 15.35 8.49
C PRO A 244 7.05 16.40 9.30
N ILE A 245 6.12 17.13 8.68
CA ILE A 245 5.32 18.16 9.37
C ILE A 245 4.09 17.52 10.00
N GLU A 246 3.90 17.75 11.29
CA GLU A 246 2.76 17.28 12.07
C GLU A 246 1.74 18.39 12.30
N PHE A 247 0.47 17.96 12.38
CA PHE A 247 -0.66 18.83 12.71
C PHE A 247 -1.46 18.21 13.86
N THR A 248 -1.98 19.04 14.75
CA THR A 248 -3.04 18.63 15.70
C THR A 248 -4.36 18.44 14.95
N MET A 249 -5.26 17.67 15.55
CA MET A 249 -6.59 17.45 14.96
C MET A 249 -7.55 18.59 15.27
#